data_d3fea841bbf509f28ae6634cff893688
#
_entry.id   d3fea841bbf509f28ae6634cff893688
#
_cell.length_a   1.000
_cell.length_b   1.000
_cell.length_c   1.000
_cell.angle_alpha   90.00
_cell.angle_beta   90.00
_cell.angle_gamma   90.00
#
_symmetry.space_group_name_H-M   'P 1'
#
loop_
_entity.id
_entity.type
_entity.pdbx_description
1 polymer ?
#
loop_
_entity_poly.entity_id
_entity_poly.type
_entity_poly.pdbx_seq_one_letter_code
_entity_poly.pdbx_strand_id
1 'polypeptide(L)'
;MVDLRQNFGISFRELELAVFQKMQEMFVTVMQDVLKELDAAVFRLRKKSRYQVKEVRSGCVATLMGDVEYKRRYYLDKETGEYVFLLDKALDVEAGRVSPGLAIAAAMQAVLGPSYRAARESLKRLYGYQVVSHETIRQLILRLGELIEKEEEKKREEAAGTRKVPVLFVEVDGYWLSMQKGKKRRQEMRMMVAHEGWEARTPSSKEYELVHKTHYLDLDSKDFWEKASRHLYSRYDIDENTMVVINGDRASWIRKGVEYFPNAIYQVDRFHIKRDLRRLLLGTRELKVCLEAADRSDLKTLTSSLAQARDRAKTRIDDLSQFAQIDELLKSIRQMPEAYIDYRVRLAGKGYDVSKMRGMGAAESNVDRFSNRLKKRGQSWSVQGLKAMVQSLVKYFEGKLEHYSKHTSRIHDLLDGAEITKKAVGVARQITSEITGVKQTNVPIMHAGTTRSGGLSRLFHTLSRDRLLTT
;
A
#
# COMPACT_ATOMS: atom_id res chain seq x y z
N MET A 1 8.65 18.42 45.60
CA MET A 1 7.88 17.62 44.61
C MET A 1 7.04 16.64 45.42
N VAL A 2 5.70 16.77 45.40
CA VAL A 2 4.82 15.88 46.17
C VAL A 2 4.82 14.52 45.49
N ASP A 3 5.28 13.48 46.18
CA ASP A 3 5.21 12.13 45.67
C ASP A 3 3.76 11.64 45.75
N LEU A 4 3.08 11.63 44.61
CA LEU A 4 1.69 11.22 44.52
C LEU A 4 1.46 9.76 44.97
N ARG A 5 2.48 8.88 44.86
CA ARG A 5 2.39 7.51 45.37
C ARG A 5 2.29 7.48 46.91
N GLN A 6 3.08 8.30 47.60
CA GLN A 6 3.04 8.36 49.04
C GLN A 6 1.74 8.95 49.59
N ASN A 7 1.15 9.93 48.86
CA ASN A 7 -0.02 10.64 49.34
C ASN A 7 -1.37 10.09 48.81
N PHE A 8 -1.40 9.46 47.63
CA PHE A 8 -2.64 9.02 47.01
C PHE A 8 -2.64 7.54 46.63
N GLY A 9 -1.55 6.80 46.83
CA GLY A 9 -1.44 5.36 46.56
C GLY A 9 -1.54 4.97 45.08
N ILE A 10 -1.56 5.95 44.14
CA ILE A 10 -1.73 5.72 42.69
C ILE A 10 -0.67 6.49 41.89
N SER A 11 -0.08 5.86 40.89
CA SER A 11 0.83 6.53 39.98
C SER A 11 0.07 7.22 38.84
N PHE A 12 0.67 8.22 38.20
CA PHE A 12 0.08 8.89 37.02
C PHE A 12 -0.27 7.89 35.89
N ARG A 13 0.58 6.88 35.69
CA ARG A 13 0.32 5.82 34.70
C ARG A 13 -0.94 5.03 35.02
N GLU A 14 -1.15 4.67 36.26
CA GLU A 14 -2.36 3.95 36.69
C GLU A 14 -3.61 4.80 36.50
N LEU A 15 -3.50 6.11 36.83
CA LEU A 15 -4.56 7.09 36.61
C LEU A 15 -4.89 7.19 35.07
N GLU A 16 -3.86 7.34 34.25
CA GLU A 16 -4.02 7.41 32.79
C GLU A 16 -4.73 6.17 32.22
N LEU A 17 -4.32 4.98 32.65
CA LEU A 17 -4.96 3.73 32.25
C LEU A 17 -6.41 3.63 32.73
N ALA A 18 -6.70 4.03 33.95
CA ALA A 18 -8.06 4.01 34.50
C ALA A 18 -8.99 4.98 33.75
N VAL A 19 -8.50 6.19 33.44
CA VAL A 19 -9.25 7.16 32.62
C VAL A 19 -9.48 6.60 31.21
N PHE A 20 -8.46 5.99 30.58
CA PHE A 20 -8.60 5.39 29.27
C PHE A 20 -9.64 4.25 29.25
N GLN A 21 -9.61 3.35 30.23
CA GLN A 21 -10.62 2.29 30.37
C GLN A 21 -12.03 2.88 30.56
N LYS A 22 -12.17 3.92 31.35
CA LYS A 22 -13.47 4.58 31.55
C LYS A 22 -13.99 5.21 30.26
N MET A 23 -13.14 5.80 29.45
CA MET A 23 -13.50 6.31 28.12
C MET A 23 -13.95 5.19 27.17
N GLN A 24 -13.33 4.00 27.23
CA GLN A 24 -13.76 2.83 26.46
C GLN A 24 -15.18 2.37 26.86
N GLU A 25 -15.46 2.26 28.15
CA GLU A 25 -16.80 1.94 28.66
C GLU A 25 -17.86 2.95 28.19
N MET A 26 -17.55 4.23 28.32
CA MET A 26 -18.44 5.31 27.85
C MET A 26 -18.68 5.24 26.35
N PHE A 27 -17.63 4.96 25.55
CA PHE A 27 -17.78 4.79 24.11
C PHE A 27 -18.74 3.65 23.76
N VAL A 28 -18.61 2.48 24.42
CA VAL A 28 -19.49 1.34 24.18
C VAL A 28 -20.94 1.70 24.48
N THR A 29 -21.19 2.36 25.62
CA THR A 29 -22.55 2.78 26.03
C THR A 29 -23.15 3.75 25.02
N VAL A 30 -22.40 4.77 24.62
CA VAL A 30 -22.86 5.77 23.63
C VAL A 30 -23.15 5.10 22.29
N MET A 31 -22.27 4.19 21.83
CA MET A 31 -22.49 3.46 20.58
C MET A 31 -23.74 2.59 20.62
N GLN A 32 -24.04 1.95 21.75
CA GLN A 32 -25.28 1.17 21.94
C GLN A 32 -26.52 2.06 21.77
N ASP A 33 -26.52 3.24 22.39
CA ASP A 33 -27.63 4.19 22.28
C ASP A 33 -27.78 4.72 20.85
N VAL A 34 -26.69 5.08 20.18
CA VAL A 34 -26.69 5.52 18.78
C VAL A 34 -27.25 4.43 17.86
N LEU A 35 -26.81 3.19 18.01
CA LEU A 35 -27.29 2.06 17.18
C LEU A 35 -28.78 1.78 17.41
N LYS A 36 -29.26 1.91 18.64
CA LYS A 36 -30.69 1.80 18.99
C LYS A 36 -31.52 2.86 18.29
N GLU A 37 -31.09 4.14 18.34
CA GLU A 37 -31.78 5.24 17.65
C GLU A 37 -31.76 5.09 16.14
N LEU A 38 -30.64 4.63 15.56
CA LEU A 38 -30.52 4.36 14.12
C LEU A 38 -31.46 3.23 13.70
N ASP A 39 -31.57 2.13 14.46
CA ASP A 39 -32.51 1.05 14.16
C ASP A 39 -33.97 1.55 14.21
N ALA A 40 -34.31 2.43 15.17
CA ALA A 40 -35.62 3.06 15.23
C ALA A 40 -35.86 3.99 14.03
N ALA A 41 -34.83 4.72 13.55
CA ALA A 41 -34.93 5.55 12.36
C ALA A 41 -35.14 4.70 11.11
N VAL A 42 -34.34 3.66 10.90
CA VAL A 42 -34.49 2.68 9.81
C VAL A 42 -35.89 2.06 9.80
N PHE A 43 -36.41 1.70 10.97
CA PHE A 43 -37.78 1.18 11.10
C PHE A 43 -38.84 2.18 10.62
N ARG A 44 -38.71 3.48 10.95
CA ARG A 44 -39.67 4.51 10.51
C ARG A 44 -39.57 4.78 9.00
N LEU A 45 -38.37 4.76 8.44
CA LEU A 45 -38.07 5.19 7.07
C LEU A 45 -38.15 4.08 6.02
N ARG A 46 -38.21 2.80 6.44
CA ARG A 46 -38.22 1.65 5.52
C ARG A 46 -39.44 1.64 4.58
N LYS A 47 -39.31 1.05 3.41
CA LYS A 47 -40.43 0.68 2.54
C LYS A 47 -41.30 -0.36 3.23
N LYS A 48 -42.45 0.04 3.83
CA LYS A 48 -43.35 -0.86 4.56
C LYS A 48 -43.94 -1.94 3.65
N SER A 49 -44.17 -1.65 2.37
CA SER A 49 -44.66 -2.61 1.38
C SER A 49 -43.67 -3.76 1.13
N ARG A 50 -42.37 -3.47 1.16
CA ARG A 50 -41.27 -4.42 0.88
C ARG A 50 -40.80 -5.13 2.15
N TYR A 51 -40.47 -4.36 3.20
CA TYR A 51 -39.78 -4.90 4.40
C TYR A 51 -40.75 -5.13 5.56
N GLN A 52 -41.03 -6.38 5.82
CA GLN A 52 -41.85 -6.81 6.95
C GLN A 52 -40.99 -7.20 8.15
N VAL A 53 -41.20 -6.54 9.30
CA VAL A 53 -40.56 -6.92 10.57
C VAL A 53 -40.96 -8.32 10.98
N LYS A 54 -40.00 -9.14 11.37
CA LYS A 54 -40.21 -10.47 11.92
C LYS A 54 -39.95 -10.50 13.42
N GLU A 55 -38.77 -10.06 13.84
CA GLU A 55 -38.34 -10.10 15.25
C GLU A 55 -37.22 -9.11 15.50
N VAL A 56 -36.79 -9.00 16.75
CA VAL A 56 -35.60 -8.26 17.17
C VAL A 56 -34.52 -9.24 17.61
N ARG A 57 -33.30 -9.11 17.07
CA ARG A 57 -32.17 -9.97 17.41
C ARG A 57 -31.01 -9.15 17.93
N SER A 58 -30.29 -9.73 18.90
CA SER A 58 -29.02 -9.16 19.35
C SER A 58 -27.91 -9.37 18.32
N GLY A 59 -26.98 -8.44 18.27
CA GLY A 59 -25.73 -8.50 17.52
C GLY A 59 -24.60 -7.93 18.36
N CYS A 60 -23.37 -8.26 17.97
CA CYS A 60 -22.16 -7.73 18.59
C CYS A 60 -21.17 -7.37 17.49
N VAL A 61 -20.48 -6.24 17.64
CA VAL A 61 -19.41 -5.78 16.75
C VAL A 61 -18.20 -5.42 17.58
N ALA A 62 -17.06 -6.03 17.26
CA ALA A 62 -15.78 -5.65 17.84
C ALA A 62 -15.32 -4.31 17.27
N THR A 63 -15.04 -3.35 18.14
CA THR A 63 -14.56 -2.01 17.77
C THR A 63 -13.17 -1.73 18.34
N LEU A 64 -12.59 -0.59 18.03
CA LEU A 64 -11.31 -0.15 18.63
C LEU A 64 -11.39 0.05 20.14
N MET A 65 -12.57 0.39 20.65
CA MET A 65 -12.77 0.78 22.06
C MET A 65 -13.54 -0.26 22.89
N GLY A 66 -13.89 -1.41 22.31
CA GLY A 66 -14.60 -2.49 22.99
C GLY A 66 -15.61 -3.16 22.09
N ASP A 67 -16.19 -4.24 22.60
CA ASP A 67 -17.26 -4.95 21.93
C ASP A 67 -18.59 -4.24 22.17
N VAL A 68 -19.27 -3.88 21.08
CA VAL A 68 -20.57 -3.18 21.12
C VAL A 68 -21.68 -4.19 20.85
N GLU A 69 -22.42 -4.55 21.90
CA GLU A 69 -23.63 -5.35 21.77
C GLU A 69 -24.81 -4.44 21.46
N TYR A 70 -25.65 -4.78 20.49
CA TYR A 70 -26.80 -3.99 20.10
C TYR A 70 -27.97 -4.86 19.65
N LYS A 71 -29.18 -4.33 19.78
CA LYS A 71 -30.42 -4.98 19.31
C LYS A 71 -30.86 -4.35 18.01
N ARG A 72 -31.26 -5.15 17.02
CA ARG A 72 -31.70 -4.70 15.72
C ARG A 72 -32.84 -5.55 15.17
N ARG A 73 -33.69 -4.92 14.34
CA ARG A 73 -34.83 -5.60 13.73
C ARG A 73 -34.41 -6.47 12.56
N TYR A 74 -35.01 -7.66 12.51
CA TYR A 74 -34.85 -8.61 11.42
C TYR A 74 -36.07 -8.54 10.52
N TYR A 75 -35.83 -8.40 9.22
CA TYR A 75 -36.87 -8.15 8.24
C TYR A 75 -36.94 -9.27 7.21
N LEU A 76 -38.17 -9.57 6.71
CA LEU A 76 -38.38 -10.28 5.47
C LEU A 76 -38.49 -9.26 4.34
N ASP A 77 -37.61 -9.35 3.34
CA ASP A 77 -37.76 -8.68 2.08
C ASP A 77 -38.76 -9.43 1.21
N LYS A 78 -39.96 -8.86 1.00
CA LYS A 78 -41.04 -9.49 0.24
C LYS A 78 -40.77 -9.59 -1.27
N GLU A 79 -39.83 -8.79 -1.81
CA GLU A 79 -39.47 -8.85 -3.22
C GLU A 79 -38.52 -9.99 -3.52
N THR A 80 -37.56 -10.27 -2.62
CA THR A 80 -36.56 -11.33 -2.82
C THR A 80 -36.87 -12.61 -2.05
N GLY A 81 -37.76 -12.57 -1.04
CA GLY A 81 -38.01 -13.66 -0.10
C GLY A 81 -36.90 -13.85 0.95
N GLU A 82 -35.84 -13.02 0.93
CA GLU A 82 -34.72 -13.13 1.84
C GLU A 82 -34.95 -12.42 3.16
N TYR A 83 -34.21 -12.87 4.17
CA TYR A 83 -34.22 -12.23 5.48
C TYR A 83 -32.99 -11.32 5.63
N VAL A 84 -33.20 -10.08 6.09
CA VAL A 84 -32.17 -9.04 6.13
C VAL A 84 -32.19 -8.24 7.43
N PHE A 85 -31.03 -7.75 7.86
CA PHE A 85 -30.88 -6.73 8.88
C PHE A 85 -30.60 -5.39 8.18
N LEU A 86 -31.63 -4.54 8.08
CA LEU A 86 -31.49 -3.25 7.38
C LEU A 86 -30.47 -2.32 8.04
N LEU A 87 -30.40 -2.33 9.39
CA LEU A 87 -29.39 -1.56 10.11
C LEU A 87 -27.97 -2.00 9.75
N ASP A 88 -27.70 -3.32 9.77
CA ASP A 88 -26.37 -3.86 9.46
C ASP A 88 -25.95 -3.50 8.01
N LYS A 89 -26.89 -3.63 7.07
CA LYS A 89 -26.67 -3.21 5.67
C LYS A 89 -26.42 -1.70 5.53
N ALA A 90 -27.18 -0.88 6.26
CA ALA A 90 -27.04 0.58 6.21
C ALA A 90 -25.71 1.10 6.77
N LEU A 91 -25.15 0.38 7.75
CA LEU A 91 -23.90 0.76 8.39
C LEU A 91 -22.68 -0.02 7.86
N ASP A 92 -22.89 -0.90 6.89
CA ASP A 92 -21.87 -1.84 6.42
C ASP A 92 -21.19 -2.61 7.57
N VAL A 93 -21.98 -3.06 8.50
CA VAL A 93 -21.54 -3.80 9.67
C VAL A 93 -22.21 -5.17 9.64
N GLU A 94 -21.46 -6.22 9.88
CA GLU A 94 -21.97 -7.58 10.03
C GLU A 94 -21.76 -8.02 11.48
N ALA A 95 -22.84 -8.40 12.18
CA ALA A 95 -22.73 -8.88 13.55
C ALA A 95 -21.81 -10.10 13.64
N GLY A 96 -21.00 -10.13 14.71
CA GLY A 96 -19.95 -11.13 14.90
C GLY A 96 -18.65 -10.83 14.17
N ARG A 97 -18.56 -9.68 13.46
CA ARG A 97 -17.35 -9.21 12.77
C ARG A 97 -16.77 -7.97 13.44
N VAL A 98 -15.70 -7.48 12.84
CA VAL A 98 -15.02 -6.27 13.29
C VAL A 98 -15.59 -5.02 12.60
N SER A 99 -15.60 -3.90 13.31
CA SER A 99 -15.98 -2.62 12.72
C SER A 99 -15.03 -2.18 11.59
N PRO A 100 -15.48 -1.36 10.64
CA PRO A 100 -14.59 -0.83 9.59
C PRO A 100 -13.35 -0.12 10.16
N GLY A 101 -13.50 0.67 11.21
CA GLY A 101 -12.37 1.35 11.87
C GLY A 101 -11.33 0.37 12.45
N LEU A 102 -11.79 -0.70 13.09
CA LEU A 102 -10.91 -1.75 13.60
C LEU A 102 -10.27 -2.54 12.46
N ALA A 103 -11.00 -2.82 11.38
CA ALA A 103 -10.47 -3.50 10.20
C ALA A 103 -9.33 -2.72 9.54
N ILE A 104 -9.48 -1.38 9.40
CA ILE A 104 -8.43 -0.49 8.90
C ILE A 104 -7.21 -0.54 9.81
N ALA A 105 -7.39 -0.33 11.12
CA ALA A 105 -6.28 -0.33 12.07
C ALA A 105 -5.53 -1.68 12.06
N ALA A 106 -6.26 -2.79 12.01
CA ALA A 106 -5.70 -4.13 11.94
C ALA A 106 -4.94 -4.37 10.62
N ALA A 107 -5.49 -3.92 9.49
CA ALA A 107 -4.82 -4.02 8.19
C ALA A 107 -3.54 -3.19 8.15
N MET A 108 -3.56 -1.95 8.63
CA MET A 108 -2.38 -1.08 8.72
C MET A 108 -1.28 -1.72 9.58
N GLN A 109 -1.62 -2.23 10.77
CA GLN A 109 -0.67 -2.94 11.63
C GLN A 109 -0.13 -4.22 11.00
N ALA A 110 -0.94 -4.93 10.21
CA ALA A 110 -0.52 -6.15 9.51
C ALA A 110 0.43 -5.87 8.34
N VAL A 111 0.20 -4.77 7.62
CA VAL A 111 1.02 -4.34 6.47
C VAL A 111 2.36 -3.79 6.95
N LEU A 112 2.36 -2.92 7.97
CA LEU A 112 3.56 -2.28 8.53
C LEU A 112 4.37 -3.22 9.45
N GLY A 113 3.67 -4.04 10.23
CA GLY A 113 4.28 -4.91 11.24
C GLY A 113 4.99 -6.13 10.64
N PRO A 114 5.80 -6.84 11.45
CA PRO A 114 6.54 -8.01 10.99
C PRO A 114 5.67 -9.25 10.76
N SER A 115 4.53 -9.35 11.42
CA SER A 115 3.62 -10.50 11.31
C SER A 115 2.22 -10.17 11.81
N TYR A 116 1.23 -11.03 11.50
CA TYR A 116 -0.13 -10.91 12.06
C TYR A 116 -0.16 -11.02 13.59
N ARG A 117 0.75 -11.81 14.18
CA ARG A 117 0.90 -11.90 15.65
C ARG A 117 1.43 -10.58 16.24
N ALA A 118 2.43 -9.99 15.59
CA ALA A 118 2.94 -8.69 16.03
C ALA A 118 1.89 -7.58 15.88
N ALA A 119 1.09 -7.60 14.81
CA ALA A 119 -0.02 -6.69 14.62
C ALA A 119 -1.05 -6.81 15.76
N ARG A 120 -1.42 -8.04 16.14
CA ARG A 120 -2.28 -8.30 17.32
C ARG A 120 -1.69 -7.72 18.60
N GLU A 121 -0.40 -7.99 18.87
CA GLU A 121 0.27 -7.47 20.07
C GLU A 121 0.38 -5.93 20.08
N SER A 122 0.60 -5.33 18.91
CA SER A 122 0.60 -3.89 18.75
C SER A 122 -0.77 -3.28 19.10
N LEU A 123 -1.86 -3.84 18.56
CA LEU A 123 -3.21 -3.41 18.88
C LEU A 123 -3.54 -3.61 20.37
N LYS A 124 -3.16 -4.77 20.94
CA LYS A 124 -3.35 -5.04 22.36
C LYS A 124 -2.64 -4.00 23.26
N ARG A 125 -1.42 -3.59 22.91
CA ARG A 125 -0.67 -2.57 23.65
C ARG A 125 -1.30 -1.19 23.53
N LEU A 126 -1.83 -0.85 22.34
CA LEU A 126 -2.46 0.46 22.09
C LEU A 126 -3.78 0.62 22.84
N TYR A 127 -4.58 -0.44 22.88
CA TYR A 127 -5.94 -0.38 23.42
C TYR A 127 -6.09 -1.02 24.81
N GLY A 128 -5.04 -1.63 25.36
CA GLY A 128 -5.02 -2.21 26.71
C GLY A 128 -5.67 -3.59 26.84
N TYR A 129 -6.30 -4.11 25.79
CA TYR A 129 -6.96 -5.43 25.75
C TYR A 129 -6.78 -6.12 24.41
N GLN A 130 -7.09 -7.40 24.31
CA GLN A 130 -7.01 -8.16 23.06
C GLN A 130 -8.21 -7.87 22.16
N VAL A 131 -8.05 -6.91 21.27
CA VAL A 131 -9.11 -6.44 20.37
C VAL A 131 -9.52 -7.48 19.33
N VAL A 132 -8.55 -8.16 18.71
CA VAL A 132 -8.77 -9.19 17.68
C VAL A 132 -7.71 -10.29 17.74
N SER A 133 -8.03 -11.47 17.20
CA SER A 133 -7.07 -12.55 17.03
C SER A 133 -6.14 -12.29 15.82
N HIS A 134 -4.95 -12.90 15.82
CA HIS A 134 -4.07 -12.85 14.65
C HIS A 134 -4.68 -13.56 13.43
N GLU A 135 -5.57 -14.53 13.65
CA GLU A 135 -6.30 -15.21 12.58
C GLU A 135 -7.36 -14.27 11.97
N THR A 136 -8.09 -13.52 12.80
CA THR A 136 -9.00 -12.48 12.31
C THR A 136 -8.27 -11.46 11.44
N ILE A 137 -7.08 -11.00 11.87
CA ILE A 137 -6.24 -10.08 11.09
C ILE A 137 -5.83 -10.71 9.75
N ARG A 138 -5.47 -12.01 9.75
CA ARG A 138 -5.14 -12.73 8.51
C ARG A 138 -6.33 -12.78 7.55
N GLN A 139 -7.53 -13.08 8.05
CA GLN A 139 -8.75 -13.12 7.25
C GLN A 139 -9.12 -11.74 6.69
N LEU A 140 -8.93 -10.68 7.46
CA LEU A 140 -9.13 -9.30 6.97
C LEU A 140 -8.20 -8.99 5.80
N ILE A 141 -6.92 -9.34 5.89
CA ILE A 141 -5.95 -9.13 4.79
C ILE A 141 -6.32 -9.95 3.55
N LEU A 142 -6.77 -11.20 3.71
CA LEU A 142 -7.21 -12.02 2.58
C LEU A 142 -8.40 -11.39 1.84
N ARG A 143 -9.43 -10.96 2.56
CA ARG A 143 -10.60 -10.29 1.97
C ARG A 143 -10.24 -8.97 1.32
N LEU A 144 -9.39 -8.17 1.97
CA LEU A 144 -8.92 -6.90 1.43
C LEU A 144 -8.15 -7.12 0.13
N GLY A 145 -7.28 -8.12 0.07
CA GLY A 145 -6.54 -8.49 -1.13
C GLY A 145 -7.45 -8.92 -2.28
N GLU A 146 -8.46 -9.74 -2.01
CA GLU A 146 -9.46 -10.16 -3.00
C GLU A 146 -10.28 -8.97 -3.54
N LEU A 147 -10.68 -8.05 -2.67
CA LEU A 147 -11.40 -6.83 -3.06
C LEU A 147 -10.53 -5.95 -3.98
N ILE A 148 -9.30 -5.69 -3.57
CA ILE A 148 -8.35 -4.90 -4.35
C ILE A 148 -8.11 -5.56 -5.71
N GLU A 149 -7.89 -6.87 -5.76
CA GLU A 149 -7.63 -7.60 -7.01
C GLU A 149 -8.80 -7.49 -7.98
N LYS A 150 -10.03 -7.69 -7.51
CA LYS A 150 -11.25 -7.55 -8.32
C LYS A 150 -11.42 -6.14 -8.89
N GLU A 151 -11.23 -5.11 -8.07
CA GLU A 151 -11.37 -3.73 -8.53
C GLU A 151 -10.25 -3.33 -9.51
N GLU A 152 -9.02 -3.76 -9.26
CA GLU A 152 -7.90 -3.46 -10.15
C GLU A 152 -8.01 -4.26 -11.47
N GLU A 153 -8.54 -5.47 -11.44
CA GLU A 153 -8.79 -6.25 -12.67
C GLU A 153 -9.88 -5.60 -13.52
N LYS A 154 -11.00 -5.21 -12.89
CA LYS A 154 -12.03 -4.45 -13.56
C LYS A 154 -11.50 -3.16 -14.19
N LYS A 155 -10.66 -2.41 -13.48
CA LYS A 155 -10.02 -1.21 -14.03
C LYS A 155 -9.10 -1.51 -15.21
N ARG A 156 -8.37 -2.62 -15.17
CA ARG A 156 -7.51 -3.04 -16.30
C ARG A 156 -8.28 -3.47 -17.54
N GLU A 157 -9.50 -3.97 -17.36
CA GLU A 157 -10.36 -4.42 -18.47
C GLU A 157 -11.18 -3.26 -19.07
N GLU A 158 -11.71 -2.37 -18.23
CA GLU A 158 -12.67 -1.34 -18.63
C GLU A 158 -12.04 0.03 -18.90
N ALA A 159 -10.88 0.33 -18.29
CA ALA A 159 -10.29 1.66 -18.38
C ALA A 159 -9.30 1.76 -19.53
N ALA A 160 -9.57 2.68 -20.48
CA ALA A 160 -8.55 3.25 -21.35
C ALA A 160 -7.90 4.43 -20.59
N GLY A 161 -6.58 4.39 -20.45
CA GLY A 161 -5.82 5.46 -19.82
C GLY A 161 -5.99 6.77 -20.60
N THR A 162 -6.14 7.87 -19.86
CA THR A 162 -6.34 9.20 -20.47
C THR A 162 -5.12 10.12 -20.29
N ARG A 163 -4.15 9.70 -19.50
CA ARG A 163 -2.99 10.51 -19.15
C ARG A 163 -1.90 10.37 -20.20
N LYS A 164 -1.60 11.47 -20.90
CA LYS A 164 -0.51 11.54 -21.88
C LYS A 164 0.78 12.00 -21.23
N VAL A 165 1.86 11.32 -21.53
CA VAL A 165 3.21 11.67 -21.09
C VAL A 165 4.20 11.48 -22.24
N PRO A 166 5.18 12.38 -22.43
CA PRO A 166 6.17 12.23 -23.49
C PRO A 166 7.13 11.08 -23.20
N VAL A 167 7.45 10.83 -21.92
CA VAL A 167 8.33 9.75 -21.50
C VAL A 167 7.75 9.08 -20.26
N LEU A 168 7.64 7.75 -20.30
CA LEU A 168 7.25 6.91 -19.16
C LEU A 168 8.44 6.06 -18.75
N PHE A 169 8.84 6.18 -17.49
CA PHE A 169 9.94 5.40 -16.91
C PHE A 169 9.39 4.15 -16.25
N VAL A 170 9.92 3.00 -16.64
CA VAL A 170 9.49 1.67 -16.17
C VAL A 170 10.71 0.93 -15.64
N GLU A 171 10.77 0.73 -14.35
CA GLU A 171 11.86 0.02 -13.67
C GLU A 171 11.38 -1.35 -13.22
N VAL A 172 12.13 -2.38 -13.55
CA VAL A 172 11.70 -3.77 -13.34
C VAL A 172 12.81 -4.57 -12.66
N ASP A 173 12.42 -5.35 -11.67
CA ASP A 173 13.34 -6.25 -10.97
C ASP A 173 12.58 -7.48 -10.43
N GLY A 174 13.32 -8.52 -10.08
CA GLY A 174 12.79 -9.77 -9.54
C GLY A 174 13.49 -10.20 -8.25
N TYR A 175 12.73 -10.73 -7.29
CA TYR A 175 13.29 -11.25 -6.06
C TYR A 175 12.58 -12.54 -5.60
N TRP A 176 13.33 -13.40 -4.93
CA TRP A 176 12.87 -14.73 -4.52
C TRP A 176 12.27 -14.71 -3.12
N LEU A 177 11.09 -15.33 -2.98
CA LEU A 177 10.34 -15.46 -1.74
C LEU A 177 10.22 -16.93 -1.31
N SER A 178 10.16 -17.17 -0.01
CA SER A 178 9.95 -18.50 0.57
C SER A 178 8.47 -18.84 0.62
N MET A 179 8.10 -20.05 0.15
CA MET A 179 6.72 -20.53 0.10
C MET A 179 6.49 -21.64 1.11
N GLN A 180 5.26 -21.71 1.68
CA GLN A 180 4.93 -22.69 2.76
C GLN A 180 4.72 -24.10 2.26
N LYS A 181 3.99 -24.28 1.17
CA LYS A 181 3.64 -25.59 0.61
C LYS A 181 3.70 -25.54 -0.90
N GLY A 182 4.08 -26.65 -1.54
CA GLY A 182 4.11 -26.77 -2.99
C GLY A 182 5.37 -27.45 -3.50
N LYS A 183 5.44 -27.73 -4.81
CA LYS A 183 6.60 -28.32 -5.48
C LYS A 183 7.84 -27.40 -5.44
N LYS A 184 7.66 -26.10 -5.31
CA LYS A 184 8.73 -25.10 -5.26
C LYS A 184 8.75 -24.42 -3.89
N ARG A 185 9.85 -24.57 -3.16
CA ARG A 185 10.08 -23.89 -1.87
C ARG A 185 10.36 -22.39 -2.01
N ARG A 186 10.70 -21.94 -3.21
CA ARG A 186 10.94 -20.53 -3.56
C ARG A 186 10.20 -20.19 -4.84
N GLN A 187 9.67 -18.96 -4.90
CA GLN A 187 9.03 -18.42 -6.09
C GLN A 187 9.53 -17.01 -6.33
N GLU A 188 9.77 -16.68 -7.60
CA GLU A 188 10.16 -15.33 -8.00
C GLU A 188 8.94 -14.41 -7.97
N MET A 189 9.09 -13.26 -7.31
CA MET A 189 8.19 -12.14 -7.40
C MET A 189 8.80 -11.16 -8.40
N ARG A 190 8.07 -10.85 -9.46
CA ARG A 190 8.44 -9.81 -10.42
C ARG A 190 7.75 -8.52 -10.07
N MET A 191 8.50 -7.43 -10.08
CA MET A 191 8.02 -6.10 -9.73
C MET A 191 8.32 -5.12 -10.84
N MET A 192 7.31 -4.31 -11.16
CA MET A 192 7.42 -3.12 -12.00
C MET A 192 7.10 -1.90 -11.15
N VAL A 193 7.92 -0.87 -11.30
CA VAL A 193 7.67 0.49 -10.80
C VAL A 193 7.65 1.41 -12.00
N ALA A 194 6.55 2.11 -12.23
CA ALA A 194 6.46 3.09 -13.31
C ALA A 194 6.22 4.48 -12.73
N HIS A 195 6.80 5.51 -13.39
CA HIS A 195 6.70 6.91 -12.99
C HIS A 195 6.92 7.86 -14.17
N GLU A 196 6.55 9.13 -13.99
CA GLU A 196 6.61 10.16 -15.05
C GLU A 196 7.87 11.02 -14.98
N GLY A 197 8.76 10.76 -14.03
CA GLY A 197 9.97 11.53 -13.79
C GLY A 197 10.18 11.83 -12.31
N TRP A 198 10.87 12.92 -12.05
CA TRP A 198 11.33 13.31 -10.71
C TRP A 198 10.95 14.76 -10.41
N GLU A 199 10.47 14.99 -9.20
CA GLU A 199 10.19 16.31 -8.66
C GLU A 199 10.95 16.51 -7.35
N ALA A 200 11.49 17.71 -7.13
CA ALA A 200 12.14 18.02 -5.87
C ALA A 200 11.12 18.14 -4.75
N ARG A 201 11.38 17.55 -3.59
CA ARG A 201 10.48 17.60 -2.42
C ARG A 201 10.14 19.02 -1.98
N THR A 202 11.12 19.90 -2.08
CA THR A 202 10.96 21.34 -1.87
C THR A 202 11.83 22.08 -2.87
N PRO A 203 11.56 23.35 -3.21
CA PRO A 203 12.35 24.10 -4.19
C PRO A 203 13.87 24.12 -3.96
N SER A 204 14.32 23.98 -2.70
CA SER A 204 15.73 23.95 -2.30
C SER A 204 16.26 22.55 -1.99
N SER A 205 15.43 21.50 -2.11
CA SER A 205 15.82 20.14 -1.74
C SER A 205 16.68 19.49 -2.82
N LYS A 206 17.71 18.77 -2.36
CA LYS A 206 18.45 17.82 -3.20
C LYS A 206 17.80 16.45 -3.27
N GLU A 207 16.72 16.23 -2.49
CA GLU A 207 15.92 15.01 -2.50
C GLU A 207 14.79 15.12 -3.52
N TYR A 208 14.55 14.02 -4.23
CA TYR A 208 13.55 13.94 -5.29
C TYR A 208 12.57 12.83 -5.02
N GLU A 209 11.33 13.05 -5.39
CA GLU A 209 10.27 12.06 -5.39
C GLU A 209 9.90 11.69 -6.82
N LEU A 210 9.39 10.46 -6.98
CA LEU A 210 8.91 9.98 -8.28
C LEU A 210 7.48 10.49 -8.52
N VAL A 211 7.29 11.14 -9.65
CA VAL A 211 6.00 11.72 -10.05
C VAL A 211 5.06 10.58 -10.48
N HIS A 212 3.85 10.57 -9.92
CA HIS A 212 2.79 9.59 -10.25
C HIS A 212 3.23 8.13 -10.24
N LYS A 213 4.05 7.78 -9.25
CA LYS A 213 4.58 6.44 -9.11
C LYS A 213 3.46 5.40 -8.93
N THR A 214 3.52 4.32 -9.71
CA THR A 214 2.66 3.14 -9.58
C THR A 214 3.47 1.85 -9.52
N HIS A 215 2.90 0.81 -8.91
CA HIS A 215 3.56 -0.48 -8.75
C HIS A 215 2.69 -1.59 -9.35
N TYR A 216 3.33 -2.55 -9.97
CA TYR A 216 2.72 -3.82 -10.34
C TYR A 216 3.63 -4.98 -9.91
N LEU A 217 3.08 -5.95 -9.18
CA LEU A 217 3.81 -7.12 -8.70
C LEU A 217 3.03 -8.38 -9.04
N ASP A 218 3.71 -9.40 -9.57
CA ASP A 218 3.11 -10.69 -9.87
C ASP A 218 4.07 -11.86 -9.57
N LEU A 219 3.48 -12.98 -9.14
CA LEU A 219 4.16 -14.27 -8.96
C LEU A 219 4.16 -15.09 -10.27
N ASP A 220 3.32 -14.74 -11.22
CA ASP A 220 3.24 -15.43 -12.49
C ASP A 220 4.28 -14.88 -13.46
N SER A 221 5.30 -15.71 -13.71
CA SER A 221 6.40 -15.31 -14.57
C SER A 221 6.07 -15.37 -16.07
N LYS A 222 5.01 -16.08 -16.49
CA LYS A 222 4.72 -16.28 -17.91
C LYS A 222 4.09 -15.05 -18.54
N ASP A 223 3.06 -14.51 -17.90
CA ASP A 223 2.23 -13.42 -18.44
C ASP A 223 2.51 -12.07 -17.79
N PHE A 224 3.71 -11.93 -17.19
CA PHE A 224 4.05 -10.70 -16.45
C PHE A 224 3.88 -9.44 -17.28
N TRP A 225 4.47 -9.40 -18.48
CA TRP A 225 4.42 -8.20 -19.32
C TRP A 225 3.04 -7.95 -19.93
N GLU A 226 2.28 -8.99 -20.24
CA GLU A 226 0.89 -8.83 -20.68
C GLU A 226 0.07 -8.09 -19.61
N LYS A 227 0.15 -8.53 -18.35
CA LYS A 227 -0.59 -7.92 -17.25
C LYS A 227 -0.01 -6.56 -16.84
N ALA A 228 1.32 -6.42 -16.83
CA ALA A 228 2.02 -5.18 -16.47
C ALA A 228 1.76 -4.07 -17.51
N SER A 229 1.77 -4.39 -18.81
CA SER A 229 1.42 -3.41 -19.84
C SER A 229 -0.04 -2.98 -19.76
N ARG A 230 -0.99 -3.92 -19.57
CA ARG A 230 -2.41 -3.58 -19.32
C ARG A 230 -2.58 -2.65 -18.10
N HIS A 231 -1.80 -2.86 -17.04
CA HIS A 231 -1.79 -1.98 -15.88
C HIS A 231 -1.36 -0.54 -16.25
N LEU A 232 -0.42 -0.39 -17.18
CA LEU A 232 0.01 0.93 -17.67
C LEU A 232 -1.01 1.51 -18.66
N TYR A 233 -1.50 0.76 -19.61
CA TYR A 233 -2.53 1.19 -20.57
C TYR A 233 -3.86 1.59 -19.91
N SER A 234 -4.18 1.02 -18.75
CA SER A 234 -5.35 1.44 -17.98
C SER A 234 -5.19 2.81 -17.28
N ARG A 235 -3.98 3.38 -17.28
CA ARG A 235 -3.64 4.66 -16.64
C ARG A 235 -3.19 5.73 -17.63
N TYR A 236 -2.46 5.32 -18.64
CA TYR A 236 -1.81 6.18 -19.62
C TYR A 236 -2.34 5.91 -21.02
N ASP A 237 -2.53 6.98 -21.78
CA ASP A 237 -2.75 6.92 -23.22
C ASP A 237 -1.37 6.78 -23.91
N ILE A 238 -0.92 5.54 -24.03
CA ILE A 238 0.39 5.19 -24.60
C ILE A 238 0.23 4.97 -26.09
N ASP A 239 0.82 5.85 -26.88
CA ASP A 239 0.87 5.81 -28.34
C ASP A 239 2.31 5.84 -28.87
N GLU A 240 2.48 6.03 -30.18
CA GLU A 240 3.77 6.13 -30.85
C GLU A 240 4.61 7.34 -30.38
N ASN A 241 3.96 8.37 -29.80
CA ASN A 241 4.61 9.57 -29.28
C ASN A 241 5.09 9.38 -27.84
N THR A 242 4.64 8.33 -27.17
CA THR A 242 5.04 8.03 -25.80
C THR A 242 6.31 7.17 -25.79
N MET A 243 7.43 7.72 -25.38
CA MET A 243 8.66 6.97 -25.18
C MET A 243 8.63 6.19 -23.86
N VAL A 244 8.71 4.87 -23.91
CA VAL A 244 8.81 4.02 -22.71
C VAL A 244 10.27 3.62 -22.48
N VAL A 245 10.83 4.01 -21.34
CA VAL A 245 12.20 3.63 -20.94
C VAL A 245 12.14 2.50 -19.93
N ILE A 246 12.52 1.29 -20.34
CA ILE A 246 12.55 0.10 -19.48
C ILE A 246 13.95 -0.07 -18.91
N ASN A 247 14.07 -0.04 -17.57
CA ASN A 247 15.32 -0.22 -16.84
C ASN A 247 15.26 -1.46 -15.95
N GLY A 248 16.29 -2.29 -15.99
CA GLY A 248 16.38 -3.46 -15.13
C GLY A 248 17.67 -4.23 -15.31
N ASP A 249 17.77 -5.42 -14.71
CA ASP A 249 18.94 -6.27 -14.85
C ASP A 249 19.00 -6.91 -16.26
N ARG A 250 20.00 -7.77 -16.51
CA ARG A 250 20.22 -8.43 -17.81
C ARG A 250 19.27 -9.59 -18.11
N ALA A 251 18.27 -9.84 -17.26
CA ALA A 251 17.35 -10.96 -17.45
C ALA A 251 16.56 -10.81 -18.76
N SER A 252 16.49 -11.88 -19.54
CA SER A 252 15.82 -11.88 -20.84
C SER A 252 14.34 -11.50 -20.77
N TRP A 253 13.67 -11.85 -19.68
CA TRP A 253 12.26 -11.52 -19.49
C TRP A 253 12.04 -10.01 -19.32
N ILE A 254 12.98 -9.25 -18.73
CA ILE A 254 12.88 -7.79 -18.61
C ILE A 254 12.97 -7.13 -19.97
N ARG A 255 13.95 -7.55 -20.78
CA ARG A 255 14.14 -7.02 -22.14
C ARG A 255 12.92 -7.22 -23.04
N LYS A 256 12.20 -8.32 -22.88
CA LYS A 256 10.96 -8.58 -23.65
C LYS A 256 9.89 -7.49 -23.44
N GLY A 257 9.99 -6.68 -22.42
CA GLY A 257 9.07 -5.58 -22.17
C GLY A 257 8.97 -4.58 -23.31
N VAL A 258 10.02 -4.39 -24.10
CA VAL A 258 10.00 -3.46 -25.25
C VAL A 258 8.98 -3.87 -26.32
N GLU A 259 8.63 -5.15 -26.41
CA GLU A 259 7.69 -5.70 -27.39
C GLU A 259 6.23 -5.31 -27.08
N TYR A 260 5.95 -4.79 -25.90
CA TYR A 260 4.60 -4.46 -25.42
C TYR A 260 4.22 -2.98 -25.59
N PHE A 261 5.14 -2.16 -26.13
CA PHE A 261 4.93 -0.73 -26.31
C PHE A 261 5.36 -0.28 -27.71
N PRO A 262 4.61 0.64 -28.35
CA PRO A 262 4.92 1.11 -29.72
C PRO A 262 6.30 1.74 -29.85
N ASN A 263 6.73 2.50 -28.83
CA ASN A 263 8.01 3.17 -28.83
C ASN A 263 8.70 2.97 -27.47
N ALA A 264 9.60 1.99 -27.40
CA ALA A 264 10.27 1.63 -26.16
C ALA A 264 11.76 1.42 -26.37
N ILE A 265 12.52 1.70 -25.31
CA ILE A 265 13.95 1.37 -25.21
C ILE A 265 14.19 0.60 -23.91
N TYR A 266 15.13 -0.37 -23.99
CA TYR A 266 15.62 -1.08 -22.83
C TYR A 266 17.02 -0.55 -22.45
N GLN A 267 17.26 -0.42 -21.13
CA GLN A 267 18.54 -0.09 -20.53
C GLN A 267 18.89 -1.09 -19.44
N VAL A 268 20.13 -1.56 -19.41
CA VAL A 268 20.64 -2.31 -18.27
C VAL A 268 20.86 -1.35 -17.11
N ASP A 269 20.30 -1.70 -15.96
CA ASP A 269 20.40 -0.86 -14.75
C ASP A 269 21.86 -0.62 -14.37
N ARG A 270 22.21 0.66 -14.24
CA ARG A 270 23.58 1.12 -13.96
C ARG A 270 24.07 0.69 -12.58
N PHE A 271 23.15 0.53 -11.62
CA PHE A 271 23.52 -0.04 -10.32
C PHE A 271 24.04 -1.48 -10.48
N HIS A 272 23.34 -2.31 -11.27
CA HIS A 272 23.73 -3.69 -11.53
C HIS A 272 25.05 -3.76 -12.33
N ILE A 273 25.25 -2.90 -13.33
CA ILE A 273 26.53 -2.82 -14.05
C ILE A 273 27.67 -2.52 -13.08
N LYS A 274 27.54 -1.49 -12.26
CA LYS A 274 28.60 -1.08 -11.32
C LYS A 274 28.84 -2.12 -10.23
N ARG A 275 27.78 -2.78 -9.75
CA ARG A 275 27.88 -3.88 -8.80
C ARG A 275 28.66 -5.06 -9.39
N ASP A 276 28.36 -5.42 -10.64
CA ASP A 276 29.06 -6.51 -11.32
C ASP A 276 30.51 -6.15 -11.59
N LEU A 277 30.79 -4.92 -12.05
CA LEU A 277 32.19 -4.44 -12.24
C LEU A 277 32.98 -4.49 -10.93
N ARG A 278 32.42 -4.02 -9.81
CA ARG A 278 33.09 -4.08 -8.51
C ARG A 278 33.35 -5.52 -8.08
N ARG A 279 32.37 -6.41 -8.26
CA ARG A 279 32.51 -7.82 -7.90
C ARG A 279 33.56 -8.54 -8.74
N LEU A 280 33.58 -8.27 -10.04
CA LEU A 280 34.46 -8.97 -10.98
C LEU A 280 35.89 -8.42 -10.99
N LEU A 281 36.05 -7.13 -10.73
CA LEU A 281 37.34 -6.44 -10.89
C LEU A 281 37.93 -5.91 -9.56
N LEU A 282 37.43 -6.40 -8.41
CA LEU A 282 37.95 -5.98 -7.10
C LEU A 282 39.46 -6.26 -7.00
N GLY A 283 40.23 -5.26 -6.58
CA GLY A 283 41.69 -5.35 -6.48
C GLY A 283 42.46 -5.24 -7.81
N THR A 284 41.76 -5.04 -8.94
CA THR A 284 42.43 -4.83 -10.23
C THR A 284 42.51 -3.35 -10.58
N ARG A 285 43.52 -2.98 -11.41
CA ARG A 285 43.72 -1.60 -11.91
C ARG A 285 42.59 -1.16 -12.86
N GLU A 286 41.91 -2.12 -13.51
CA GLU A 286 40.86 -1.86 -14.49
C GLU A 286 39.53 -1.44 -13.83
N LEU A 287 39.33 -1.72 -12.56
CA LEU A 287 38.08 -1.41 -11.88
C LEU A 287 37.70 0.07 -12.01
N LYS A 288 38.63 0.97 -11.70
CA LYS A 288 38.40 2.41 -11.77
C LYS A 288 38.05 2.84 -13.19
N VAL A 289 38.85 2.41 -14.17
CA VAL A 289 38.65 2.75 -15.59
C VAL A 289 37.30 2.24 -16.08
N CYS A 290 36.92 1.00 -15.74
CA CYS A 290 35.62 0.44 -16.13
C CYS A 290 34.44 1.19 -15.48
N LEU A 291 34.53 1.59 -14.21
CA LEU A 291 33.50 2.38 -13.55
C LEU A 291 33.32 3.75 -14.20
N GLU A 292 34.40 4.45 -14.48
CA GLU A 292 34.38 5.76 -15.16
C GLU A 292 33.85 5.66 -16.59
N ALA A 293 34.27 4.64 -17.35
CA ALA A 293 33.80 4.37 -18.70
C ALA A 293 32.27 4.04 -18.70
N ALA A 294 31.83 3.23 -17.75
CA ALA A 294 30.41 2.96 -17.56
C ALA A 294 29.65 4.26 -17.26
N ASP A 295 30.14 5.15 -16.39
CA ASP A 295 29.47 6.40 -16.05
C ASP A 295 29.34 7.35 -17.25
N ARG A 296 30.32 7.36 -18.13
CA ARG A 296 30.36 8.20 -19.35
C ARG A 296 29.69 7.52 -20.55
N SER A 297 29.19 6.28 -20.41
CA SER A 297 28.70 5.46 -21.53
C SER A 297 29.77 5.23 -22.62
N ASP A 298 31.05 5.23 -22.26
CA ASP A 298 32.14 4.93 -23.16
C ASP A 298 32.32 3.42 -23.29
N LEU A 299 31.58 2.84 -24.21
CA LEU A 299 31.62 1.39 -24.44
C LEU A 299 32.95 0.89 -25.00
N LYS A 300 33.67 1.72 -25.72
CA LYS A 300 34.98 1.38 -26.30
C LYS A 300 36.00 1.15 -25.18
N THR A 301 36.15 2.10 -24.28
CA THR A 301 37.03 2.01 -23.11
C THR A 301 36.57 0.88 -22.18
N LEU A 302 35.28 0.75 -21.92
CA LEU A 302 34.70 -0.30 -21.07
C LEU A 302 35.05 -1.69 -21.59
N THR A 303 34.78 -1.96 -22.89
CA THR A 303 35.03 -3.27 -23.48
C THR A 303 36.50 -3.62 -23.62
N SER A 304 37.35 -2.65 -23.96
CA SER A 304 38.81 -2.86 -24.02
C SER A 304 39.43 -3.17 -22.66
N SER A 305 39.01 -2.44 -21.61
CA SER A 305 39.51 -2.69 -20.25
C SER A 305 39.03 -4.02 -19.68
N LEU A 306 37.73 -4.38 -19.94
CA LEU A 306 37.21 -5.67 -19.57
C LEU A 306 37.92 -6.84 -20.30
N ALA A 307 38.27 -6.65 -21.59
CA ALA A 307 39.01 -7.68 -22.34
C ALA A 307 40.43 -7.88 -21.74
N GLN A 308 41.13 -6.79 -21.35
CA GLN A 308 42.44 -6.90 -20.68
C GLN A 308 42.31 -7.63 -19.32
N ALA A 309 41.26 -7.35 -18.53
CA ALA A 309 41.04 -8.03 -17.27
C ALA A 309 40.73 -9.53 -17.49
N ARG A 310 39.90 -9.84 -18.49
CA ARG A 310 39.57 -11.23 -18.89
C ARG A 310 40.84 -12.01 -19.26
N ASP A 311 41.67 -11.44 -20.12
CA ASP A 311 42.86 -12.11 -20.64
C ASP A 311 43.88 -12.37 -19.54
N ARG A 312 43.98 -11.50 -18.53
CA ARG A 312 44.76 -11.74 -17.31
C ARG A 312 44.19 -12.85 -16.43
N ALA A 313 42.86 -12.88 -16.26
CA ALA A 313 42.21 -13.94 -15.48
C ALA A 313 42.41 -15.32 -16.13
N LYS A 314 42.52 -15.40 -17.47
CA LYS A 314 42.79 -16.62 -18.21
C LYS A 314 44.16 -17.25 -17.86
N THR A 315 45.17 -16.43 -17.52
CA THR A 315 46.53 -16.91 -17.22
C THR A 315 46.68 -17.44 -15.77
N ARG A 316 45.65 -17.32 -14.93
CA ARG A 316 45.63 -17.76 -13.55
C ARG A 316 44.66 -18.93 -13.35
N ILE A 317 45.16 -20.07 -12.93
CA ILE A 317 44.33 -21.29 -12.78
C ILE A 317 43.18 -21.10 -11.78
N ASP A 318 43.42 -20.31 -10.72
CA ASP A 318 42.42 -20.02 -9.66
C ASP A 318 41.31 -19.05 -10.07
N ASP A 319 41.47 -18.35 -11.22
CA ASP A 319 40.57 -17.28 -11.67
C ASP A 319 39.66 -17.69 -12.84
N LEU A 320 39.51 -18.97 -13.16
CA LEU A 320 38.67 -19.47 -14.29
C LEU A 320 37.19 -19.06 -14.17
N SER A 321 36.67 -18.99 -12.94
CA SER A 321 35.31 -18.52 -12.68
C SER A 321 35.17 -17.04 -13.01
N GLN A 322 36.16 -16.22 -12.65
CA GLN A 322 36.20 -14.79 -12.95
C GLN A 322 36.32 -14.56 -14.46
N PHE A 323 37.17 -15.32 -15.13
CA PHE A 323 37.28 -15.29 -16.61
C PHE A 323 35.93 -15.50 -17.28
N ALA A 324 35.21 -16.57 -16.90
CA ALA A 324 33.90 -16.89 -17.51
C ALA A 324 32.87 -15.76 -17.27
N GLN A 325 32.84 -15.17 -16.08
CA GLN A 325 31.89 -14.10 -15.75
C GLN A 325 32.23 -12.78 -16.46
N ILE A 326 33.51 -12.44 -16.64
CA ILE A 326 33.93 -11.26 -17.43
C ILE A 326 33.61 -11.48 -18.91
N ASP A 327 33.83 -12.68 -19.42
CA ASP A 327 33.53 -13.01 -20.83
C ASP A 327 32.03 -12.97 -21.11
N GLU A 328 31.20 -13.43 -20.17
CA GLU A 328 29.75 -13.30 -20.26
C GLU A 328 29.29 -11.84 -20.29
N LEU A 329 29.87 -10.97 -19.44
CA LEU A 329 29.58 -9.54 -19.44
C LEU A 329 29.99 -8.88 -20.76
N LEU A 330 31.16 -9.20 -21.29
CA LEU A 330 31.65 -8.73 -22.60
C LEU A 330 30.72 -9.15 -23.75
N LYS A 331 30.27 -10.42 -23.74
CA LYS A 331 29.32 -10.93 -24.73
C LYS A 331 28.00 -10.16 -24.64
N SER A 332 27.49 -9.92 -23.45
CA SER A 332 26.26 -9.16 -23.23
C SER A 332 26.39 -7.71 -23.78
N ILE A 333 27.50 -7.03 -23.50
CA ILE A 333 27.74 -5.66 -24.03
C ILE A 333 27.80 -5.67 -25.56
N ARG A 334 28.48 -6.65 -26.16
CA ARG A 334 28.60 -6.75 -27.64
C ARG A 334 27.26 -7.09 -28.32
N GLN A 335 26.42 -7.90 -27.68
CA GLN A 335 25.11 -8.27 -28.22
C GLN A 335 24.08 -7.13 -28.12
N MET A 336 24.21 -6.27 -27.13
CA MET A 336 23.24 -5.20 -26.85
C MET A 336 23.94 -3.89 -26.45
N PRO A 337 24.82 -3.32 -27.30
CA PRO A 337 25.63 -2.17 -26.90
C PRO A 337 24.78 -0.98 -26.45
N GLU A 338 23.68 -0.71 -27.15
CA GLU A 338 22.78 0.40 -26.81
C GLU A 338 22.15 0.29 -25.41
N ALA A 339 21.93 -0.93 -24.92
CA ALA A 339 21.37 -1.12 -23.58
C ALA A 339 22.33 -0.69 -22.45
N TYR A 340 23.62 -0.55 -22.74
CA TYR A 340 24.64 -0.09 -21.80
C TYR A 340 24.94 1.42 -21.90
N ILE A 341 24.30 2.11 -22.86
CA ILE A 341 24.35 3.57 -22.98
C ILE A 341 23.27 4.17 -22.11
N ASP A 342 23.60 5.20 -21.34
CA ASP A 342 22.61 5.91 -20.51
C ASP A 342 21.44 6.38 -21.37
N TYR A 343 20.22 6.08 -20.94
CA TYR A 343 19.00 6.41 -21.68
C TYR A 343 18.91 7.91 -22.01
N ARG A 344 19.46 8.79 -21.17
CA ARG A 344 19.49 10.25 -21.41
C ARG A 344 20.27 10.60 -22.66
N VAL A 345 21.40 9.94 -22.89
CA VAL A 345 22.20 10.14 -24.11
C VAL A 345 21.41 9.69 -25.34
N ARG A 346 20.72 8.54 -25.24
CA ARG A 346 19.89 7.99 -26.32
C ARG A 346 18.67 8.86 -26.60
N LEU A 347 18.00 9.40 -25.58
CA LEU A 347 16.85 10.27 -25.72
C LEU A 347 17.24 11.66 -26.26
N ALA A 348 18.35 12.24 -25.79
CA ALA A 348 18.86 13.49 -26.32
C ALA A 348 19.17 13.38 -27.84
N GLY A 349 19.76 12.26 -28.28
CA GLY A 349 19.99 11.95 -29.69
C GLY A 349 18.70 11.81 -30.52
N LYS A 350 17.55 11.58 -29.85
CA LYS A 350 16.22 11.54 -30.47
C LYS A 350 15.43 12.86 -30.33
N GLY A 351 16.03 13.91 -29.76
CA GLY A 351 15.40 15.23 -29.61
C GLY A 351 14.55 15.43 -28.35
N TYR A 352 14.60 14.50 -27.38
CA TYR A 352 13.88 14.69 -26.11
C TYR A 352 14.65 15.65 -25.19
N ASP A 353 13.92 16.48 -24.42
CA ASP A 353 14.51 17.25 -23.33
C ASP A 353 14.86 16.36 -22.13
N VAL A 354 16.14 16.19 -21.87
CA VAL A 354 16.67 15.36 -20.80
C VAL A 354 17.12 16.16 -19.58
N SER A 355 16.94 17.48 -19.59
CA SER A 355 17.50 18.40 -18.57
C SER A 355 17.01 18.09 -17.13
N LYS A 356 15.78 17.65 -17.00
CA LYS A 356 15.17 17.25 -15.72
C LYS A 356 15.24 15.74 -15.43
N MET A 357 15.80 14.96 -16.35
CA MET A 357 15.87 13.51 -16.21
C MET A 357 17.05 13.11 -15.32
N ARG A 358 16.84 12.13 -14.47
CA ARG A 358 17.82 11.64 -13.50
C ARG A 358 18.18 10.18 -13.76
N GLY A 359 19.22 9.69 -13.07
CA GLY A 359 19.54 8.26 -13.12
C GLY A 359 18.38 7.43 -12.57
N MET A 360 18.01 6.37 -13.28
CA MET A 360 17.04 5.38 -12.82
C MET A 360 17.69 4.48 -11.75
N GLY A 361 16.92 3.94 -10.86
CA GLY A 361 17.36 3.10 -9.73
C GLY A 361 16.28 2.95 -8.66
N ALA A 362 15.04 3.29 -8.99
CA ALA A 362 13.92 3.17 -8.09
C ALA A 362 13.53 1.70 -7.84
N ALA A 363 13.79 0.78 -8.77
CA ALA A 363 13.48 -0.64 -8.60
C ALA A 363 14.12 -1.20 -7.34
N GLU A 364 15.43 -1.03 -7.13
CA GLU A 364 16.15 -1.55 -5.96
C GLU A 364 15.55 -1.04 -4.65
N SER A 365 15.31 0.27 -4.53
CA SER A 365 14.73 0.86 -3.32
C SER A 365 13.28 0.39 -3.05
N ASN A 366 12.50 0.15 -4.09
CA ASN A 366 11.15 -0.39 -3.95
C ASN A 366 11.17 -1.89 -3.63
N VAL A 367 12.05 -2.69 -4.28
CA VAL A 367 12.29 -4.09 -3.88
C VAL A 367 12.63 -4.17 -2.40
N ASP A 368 13.48 -3.26 -1.90
CA ASP A 368 13.84 -3.22 -0.48
C ASP A 368 12.62 -2.97 0.42
N ARG A 369 11.76 -2.01 0.08
CA ARG A 369 10.52 -1.71 0.81
C ARG A 369 9.58 -2.91 0.87
N PHE A 370 9.30 -3.55 -0.27
CA PHE A 370 8.43 -4.74 -0.31
C PHE A 370 9.07 -5.95 0.38
N SER A 371 10.35 -6.21 0.12
CA SER A 371 11.07 -7.36 0.69
C SER A 371 11.22 -7.24 2.20
N ASN A 372 11.24 -6.05 2.77
CA ASN A 372 11.27 -5.81 4.21
C ASN A 372 10.07 -6.49 4.91
N ARG A 373 8.87 -6.43 4.32
CA ARG A 373 7.69 -7.12 4.84
C ARG A 373 7.56 -8.55 4.34
N LEU A 374 8.01 -8.85 3.12
CA LEU A 374 7.72 -10.12 2.46
C LEU A 374 8.84 -11.17 2.61
N LYS A 375 10.10 -10.74 2.80
CA LYS A 375 11.28 -11.63 2.79
C LYS A 375 12.16 -11.54 4.03
N LYS A 376 12.51 -10.33 4.48
CA LYS A 376 13.63 -10.10 5.41
C LYS A 376 13.40 -10.56 6.86
N ARG A 377 12.22 -11.10 7.19
CA ARG A 377 11.82 -11.46 8.56
C ARG A 377 11.57 -12.97 8.74
N GLY A 378 12.15 -13.79 7.89
CA GLY A 378 12.10 -15.25 8.00
C GLY A 378 10.74 -15.89 7.74
N GLN A 379 9.78 -15.15 7.15
CA GLN A 379 8.46 -15.69 6.85
C GLN A 379 8.44 -16.52 5.56
N SER A 380 7.50 -17.44 5.53
CA SER A 380 7.10 -18.19 4.34
C SER A 380 5.61 -18.00 4.09
N TRP A 381 5.18 -18.03 2.83
CA TRP A 381 3.86 -17.62 2.40
C TRP A 381 3.07 -18.73 1.74
N SER A 382 1.75 -18.78 1.99
CA SER A 382 0.82 -19.40 1.05
C SER A 382 0.65 -18.48 -0.17
N VAL A 383 0.33 -19.02 -1.33
CA VAL A 383 0.14 -18.21 -2.56
C VAL A 383 -0.94 -17.15 -2.36
N GLN A 384 -2.11 -17.53 -1.82
CA GLN A 384 -3.20 -16.61 -1.55
C GLN A 384 -2.80 -15.52 -0.54
N GLY A 385 -2.15 -15.91 0.58
CA GLY A 385 -1.70 -14.95 1.60
C GLY A 385 -0.67 -13.96 1.08
N LEU A 386 0.24 -14.42 0.19
CA LEU A 386 1.22 -13.56 -0.44
C LEU A 386 0.58 -12.57 -1.40
N LYS A 387 -0.31 -13.03 -2.30
CA LYS A 387 -1.06 -12.15 -3.21
C LYS A 387 -1.82 -11.07 -2.45
N ALA A 388 -2.58 -11.44 -1.43
CA ALA A 388 -3.34 -10.50 -0.63
C ALA A 388 -2.45 -9.47 0.10
N MET A 389 -1.33 -9.90 0.66
CA MET A 389 -0.37 -8.99 1.32
C MET A 389 0.31 -8.06 0.31
N VAL A 390 0.65 -8.54 -0.88
CA VAL A 390 1.24 -7.74 -1.96
C VAL A 390 0.26 -6.66 -2.41
N GLN A 391 -0.99 -7.01 -2.69
CA GLN A 391 -2.03 -6.03 -3.06
C GLN A 391 -2.23 -4.97 -1.97
N SER A 392 -2.27 -5.39 -0.70
CA SER A 392 -2.38 -4.47 0.43
C SER A 392 -1.18 -3.54 0.55
N LEU A 393 0.05 -4.04 0.34
CA LEU A 393 1.27 -3.24 0.34
C LEU A 393 1.31 -2.23 -0.81
N VAL A 394 0.91 -2.63 -2.03
CA VAL A 394 0.81 -1.73 -3.18
C VAL A 394 -0.12 -0.56 -2.83
N LYS A 395 -1.33 -0.85 -2.33
CA LYS A 395 -2.28 0.19 -1.97
C LYS A 395 -1.83 1.05 -0.78
N TYR A 396 -1.10 0.47 0.16
CA TYR A 396 -0.47 1.23 1.23
C TYR A 396 0.57 2.22 0.69
N PHE A 397 1.49 1.78 -0.18
CA PHE A 397 2.50 2.66 -0.77
C PHE A 397 1.95 3.68 -1.77
N GLU A 398 0.76 3.44 -2.31
CA GLU A 398 0.01 4.39 -3.13
C GLU A 398 -0.85 5.37 -2.28
N GLY A 399 -0.88 5.22 -0.94
CA GLY A 399 -1.72 6.03 -0.04
C GLY A 399 -3.21 5.75 -0.16
N LYS A 400 -3.59 4.58 -0.73
CA LYS A 400 -4.98 4.22 -1.07
C LYS A 400 -5.55 3.08 -0.23
N LEU A 401 -4.79 2.53 0.73
CA LEU A 401 -5.23 1.36 1.49
C LEU A 401 -6.54 1.61 2.25
N GLU A 402 -6.71 2.79 2.84
CA GLU A 402 -7.92 3.17 3.56
C GLU A 402 -9.15 3.29 2.65
N HIS A 403 -8.95 3.70 1.40
CA HIS A 403 -10.04 3.81 0.44
C HIS A 403 -10.77 2.47 0.26
N TYR A 404 -10.02 1.38 0.14
CA TYR A 404 -10.59 0.04 -0.03
C TYR A 404 -11.33 -0.49 1.21
N SER A 405 -11.11 0.09 2.37
CA SER A 405 -11.84 -0.27 3.59
C SER A 405 -13.16 0.50 3.75
N LYS A 406 -13.36 1.60 3.00
CA LYS A 406 -14.58 2.41 3.01
C LYS A 406 -15.62 1.96 1.97
N HIS A 407 -15.28 1.05 1.08
CA HIS A 407 -16.08 0.74 -0.11
C HIS A 407 -16.99 -0.47 0.05
N THR A 408 -17.84 -0.49 1.05
CA THR A 408 -18.75 -1.62 1.14
C THR A 408 -20.21 -1.30 1.32
N SER A 409 -20.64 -0.06 1.50
CA SER A 409 -22.07 0.18 1.64
C SER A 409 -22.67 0.96 0.46
N ARG A 410 -23.44 0.28 -0.37
CA ARG A 410 -24.43 0.86 -1.26
C ARG A 410 -25.76 1.03 -0.53
N ILE A 411 -25.82 2.00 0.39
CA ILE A 411 -27.05 2.36 1.11
C ILE A 411 -28.17 2.77 0.13
N HIS A 412 -27.80 3.30 -1.04
CA HIS A 412 -28.76 3.79 -2.04
C HIS A 412 -29.74 2.73 -2.56
N ASP A 413 -29.35 1.45 -2.62
CA ASP A 413 -30.18 0.40 -3.20
C ASP A 413 -31.19 -0.21 -2.20
N LEU A 414 -31.03 0.07 -0.91
CA LEU A 414 -31.82 -0.54 0.17
C LEU A 414 -32.93 0.37 0.73
N LEU A 415 -32.76 1.66 0.56
CA LEU A 415 -33.66 2.67 1.08
C LEU A 415 -34.15 3.55 -0.08
N ASP A 416 -35.42 3.91 -0.12
CA ASP A 416 -35.97 4.81 -1.16
C ASP A 416 -35.26 6.16 -1.15
N GLY A 417 -34.36 6.35 -2.11
CA GLY A 417 -33.91 7.65 -2.58
C GLY A 417 -33.18 8.59 -1.61
N ALA A 418 -32.66 9.64 -2.18
CA ALA A 418 -31.85 10.69 -1.55
C ALA A 418 -32.46 11.35 -0.29
N GLU A 419 -33.76 11.27 -0.08
CA GLU A 419 -34.45 11.91 1.05
C GLU A 419 -34.22 11.19 2.37
N ILE A 420 -34.10 9.86 2.32
CA ILE A 420 -33.87 9.02 3.50
C ILE A 420 -32.40 9.13 3.95
N THR A 421 -31.48 9.18 2.99
CA THR A 421 -30.06 9.39 3.30
C THR A 421 -29.85 10.77 3.97
N LYS A 422 -30.53 11.82 3.50
CA LYS A 422 -30.49 13.13 4.16
C LYS A 422 -31.07 13.12 5.56
N LYS A 423 -32.17 12.39 5.82
CA LYS A 423 -32.78 12.28 7.15
C LYS A 423 -31.97 11.41 8.09
N ALA A 424 -31.44 10.25 7.65
CA ALA A 424 -30.56 9.40 8.46
C ALA A 424 -29.23 10.11 8.78
N VAL A 425 -28.63 10.81 7.80
CA VAL A 425 -27.47 11.66 8.02
C VAL A 425 -27.82 12.84 8.94
N GLY A 426 -29.04 13.42 8.84
CA GLY A 426 -29.51 14.44 9.75
C GLY A 426 -29.62 13.93 11.19
N VAL A 427 -30.18 12.76 11.41
CA VAL A 427 -30.26 12.11 12.73
C VAL A 427 -28.86 11.75 13.24
N ALA A 428 -27.99 11.18 12.42
CA ALA A 428 -26.60 10.91 12.78
C ALA A 428 -25.84 12.21 13.11
N ARG A 429 -26.05 13.29 12.34
CA ARG A 429 -25.45 14.60 12.62
C ARG A 429 -26.00 15.21 13.90
N GLN A 430 -27.29 15.07 14.17
CA GLN A 430 -27.90 15.55 15.42
C GLN A 430 -27.36 14.79 16.61
N ILE A 431 -27.31 13.46 16.56
CA ILE A 431 -26.71 12.61 17.59
C ILE A 431 -25.23 12.96 17.75
N THR A 432 -24.49 13.11 16.66
CA THR A 432 -23.08 13.54 16.68
C THR A 432 -22.93 14.96 17.24
N SER A 433 -23.84 15.90 16.92
CA SER A 433 -23.82 17.25 17.46
C SER A 433 -24.22 17.29 18.94
N GLU A 434 -25.05 16.40 19.40
CA GLU A 434 -25.39 16.24 20.82
C GLU A 434 -24.23 15.59 21.60
N ILE A 435 -23.54 14.62 21.00
CA ILE A 435 -22.33 14.00 21.56
C ILE A 435 -21.16 15.00 21.52
N THR A 436 -20.97 15.73 20.42
CA THR A 436 -19.98 16.83 20.30
C THR A 436 -20.46 18.10 20.94
N GLY A 437 -21.76 18.23 21.18
CA GLY A 437 -22.44 19.30 21.91
C GLY A 437 -22.29 19.25 23.43
N VAL A 438 -21.47 18.31 23.97
CA VAL A 438 -20.70 18.55 25.20
C VAL A 438 -19.76 19.72 24.88
N LYS A 439 -20.45 20.80 24.74
CA LYS A 439 -20.11 22.06 24.18
C LYS A 439 -18.77 22.50 24.68
N GLN A 440 -18.00 22.94 23.74
CA GLN A 440 -16.95 23.91 23.82
C GLN A 440 -17.08 24.96 24.95
N THR A 441 -18.13 24.97 25.74
CA THR A 441 -18.47 26.07 26.61
C THR A 441 -18.02 25.93 28.05
N ASN A 442 -17.61 24.76 28.55
CA ASN A 442 -17.27 24.64 29.99
C ASN A 442 -16.24 23.59 30.39
N VAL A 443 -15.25 23.31 29.55
CA VAL A 443 -14.07 22.60 30.02
C VAL A 443 -13.01 23.66 30.40
N PRO A 444 -12.73 23.91 31.70
CA PRO A 444 -11.78 24.95 32.14
C PRO A 444 -10.40 24.85 31.48
N ILE A 445 -10.00 23.65 31.07
CA ILE A 445 -8.74 23.37 30.38
C ILE A 445 -8.70 23.95 28.93
N MET A 446 -9.86 24.21 28.31
CA MET A 446 -9.91 24.81 26.97
C MET A 446 -9.70 26.34 27.00
N HIS A 447 -9.88 26.98 28.16
CA HIS A 447 -9.72 28.41 28.34
C HIS A 447 -8.45 28.78 29.10
N ALA A 448 -7.74 27.80 29.68
CA ALA A 448 -6.50 28.05 30.41
C ALA A 448 -5.32 28.06 29.42
N GLY A 449 -5.05 29.25 28.92
CA GLY A 449 -3.75 29.56 28.33
C GLY A 449 -3.60 29.39 26.84
N THR A 450 -3.13 30.44 26.29
CA THR A 450 -2.66 30.74 24.93
C THR A 450 -1.60 29.79 24.36
N THR A 451 -1.39 28.60 24.87
CA THR A 451 -0.43 27.65 24.30
C THR A 451 -1.13 26.59 23.48
N ARG A 452 -1.13 26.79 22.16
CA ARG A 452 -1.47 25.81 21.11
C ARG A 452 -0.71 24.47 21.19
N SER A 453 -0.01 24.19 22.27
CA SER A 453 0.93 23.09 22.45
C SER A 453 0.45 21.95 23.37
N GLY A 454 -0.70 22.07 23.99
CA GLY A 454 -1.24 20.99 24.84
C GLY A 454 -1.69 19.79 24.05
N GLY A 455 -1.28 18.56 24.43
CA GLY A 455 -1.60 17.32 23.73
C GLY A 455 -3.10 17.11 23.49
N LEU A 456 -3.94 17.48 24.48
CA LEU A 456 -5.41 17.42 24.38
C LEU A 456 -5.97 18.47 23.41
N SER A 457 -5.43 19.69 23.40
CA SER A 457 -5.84 20.72 22.44
C SER A 457 -5.49 20.30 21.01
N ARG A 458 -4.37 19.63 20.78
CA ARG A 458 -4.01 19.06 19.47
C ARG A 458 -4.94 17.92 19.09
N LEU A 459 -5.25 17.03 20.02
CA LEU A 459 -6.18 15.91 19.77
C LEU A 459 -7.56 16.43 19.38
N PHE A 460 -8.13 17.36 20.12
CA PHE A 460 -9.43 17.96 19.81
C PHE A 460 -9.40 18.84 18.55
N HIS A 461 -8.31 19.55 18.28
CA HIS A 461 -8.14 20.27 17.01
C HIS A 461 -7.98 19.34 15.81
N THR A 462 -7.33 18.21 15.97
CA THR A 462 -7.23 17.18 14.92
C THR A 462 -8.58 16.52 14.68
N LEU A 463 -9.29 16.13 15.73
CA LEU A 463 -10.65 15.58 15.64
C LEU A 463 -11.69 16.57 15.08
N SER A 464 -11.49 17.88 15.25
CA SER A 464 -12.38 18.92 14.70
C SER A 464 -11.98 19.39 13.30
N ARG A 465 -10.72 19.23 12.87
CA ARG A 465 -10.23 19.60 11.54
C ARG A 465 -10.28 18.47 10.53
N ASP A 466 -10.07 17.24 10.98
CA ASP A 466 -10.27 16.10 10.10
C ASP A 466 -11.77 15.99 9.81
N ARG A 467 -12.13 16.34 8.58
CA ARG A 467 -13.45 16.20 7.97
C ARG A 467 -13.88 14.72 7.88
N LEU A 468 -13.70 13.95 8.93
CA LEU A 468 -14.20 12.58 9.04
C LEU A 468 -15.72 12.52 9.19
N LEU A 469 -16.38 13.68 9.31
CA LEU A 469 -17.83 13.80 9.43
C LEU A 469 -18.49 14.69 8.34
N THR A 470 -17.78 15.11 7.30
CA THR A 470 -18.32 16.00 6.27
C THR A 470 -18.05 15.56 4.83
N THR A 471 -18.12 14.27 4.52
CA THR A 471 -18.39 13.79 3.13
C THR A 471 -19.15 12.48 3.19
#